data_a3849ccddeb2673ef34a3175e043e5e3
#
_entry.id   a3849ccddeb2673ef34a3175e043e5e3
#
_cell.length_a   1.000
_cell.length_b   1.000
_cell.length_c   1.000
_cell.angle_alpha   90.00
_cell.angle_beta   90.00
_cell.angle_gamma   90.00
#
_symmetry.space_group_name_H-M   'P 1'
#
loop_
_entity.id
_entity.type
_entity.pdbx_description
1 polymer ?
#
loop_
_entity_poly.entity_id
_entity_poly.type
_entity_poly.pdbx_seq_one_letter_code
_entity_poly.pdbx_strand_id
1 'polypeptide(L)'
;HFRFIFYLYISKKKTNKIKYSFLYGWFFGFGYFLTNIYWIIISLSFDQNFNFLIPIALIIIPMFLGLFYGIVTFIFYVFNFRDVTSSFFLFSLLFGLTEYIRGSILTGFPWNLIIYSFSENLKFISFLSVIGTYSFNLLVISFFTVPAVYILRKSKKEILVCILLLLFPIL
;
A
#
# COMPACT_ATOMS: atom_id res chain seq x y z
N HIS A 1 -5.32 -5.29 8.35
CA HIS A 1 -4.30 -4.68 7.48
C HIS A 1 -3.33 -3.74 8.24
N PHE A 2 -3.78 -3.02 9.29
CA PHE A 2 -2.97 -2.10 10.10
C PHE A 2 -1.73 -2.74 10.75
N ARG A 3 -1.85 -3.95 11.28
CA ARG A 3 -0.76 -4.67 11.95
C ARG A 3 0.44 -4.90 11.04
N PHE A 4 0.26 -4.92 9.74
CA PHE A 4 1.29 -5.31 8.80
C PHE A 4 2.14 -4.11 8.31
N ILE A 5 1.54 -2.97 8.02
CA ILE A 5 2.31 -1.73 7.74
C ILE A 5 3.17 -1.39 8.96
N PHE A 6 2.62 -1.58 10.16
CA PHE A 6 3.32 -1.50 11.42
C PHE A 6 4.47 -2.53 11.54
N TYR A 7 4.24 -3.77 11.11
CA TYR A 7 5.25 -4.82 11.11
C TYR A 7 6.39 -4.55 10.12
N LEU A 8 6.11 -4.00 8.95
CA LEU A 8 7.12 -3.56 7.97
C LEU A 8 8.02 -2.46 8.55
N TYR A 9 7.45 -1.51 9.24
CA TYR A 9 8.20 -0.44 9.87
C TYR A 9 9.06 -0.94 11.04
N ILE A 10 8.56 -1.86 11.87
CA ILE A 10 9.32 -2.50 12.96
C ILE A 10 10.37 -3.48 12.41
N SER A 11 10.08 -4.16 11.32
CA SER A 11 10.99 -5.09 10.66
C SER A 11 12.28 -4.40 10.22
N LYS A 12 12.25 -3.10 9.90
CA LYS A 12 13.45 -2.28 9.68
C LYS A 12 14.43 -2.37 10.86
N LYS A 13 13.93 -2.54 12.09
CA LYS A 13 14.74 -2.62 13.30
C LYS A 13 15.27 -4.04 13.57
N LYS A 14 14.64 -5.07 13.01
CA LYS A 14 14.91 -6.50 13.31
C LYS A 14 15.62 -7.28 12.20
N THR A 15 15.54 -6.83 10.94
CA THR A 15 16.13 -7.57 9.81
C THR A 15 17.43 -6.94 9.35
N ASN A 16 18.55 -7.56 9.70
CA ASN A 16 19.88 -7.20 9.17
C ASN A 16 20.10 -7.65 7.71
N LYS A 17 19.07 -8.20 7.03
CA LYS A 17 19.22 -8.77 5.69
C LYS A 17 18.20 -8.14 4.73
N ILE A 18 18.71 -7.47 3.74
CA ILE A 18 17.98 -6.79 2.66
C ILE A 18 16.93 -7.68 1.96
N LYS A 19 17.25 -8.97 1.77
CA LYS A 19 16.35 -9.95 1.18
C LYS A 19 15.06 -10.17 1.98
N TYR A 20 15.13 -10.11 3.30
CA TYR A 20 13.94 -10.26 4.14
C TYR A 20 13.03 -9.05 4.07
N SER A 21 13.60 -7.85 3.91
CA SER A 21 12.80 -6.64 3.70
C SER A 21 11.94 -6.77 2.43
N PHE A 22 12.54 -7.18 1.32
CA PHE A 22 11.82 -7.46 0.09
C PHE A 22 10.72 -8.53 0.29
N LEU A 23 11.06 -9.66 0.89
CA LEU A 23 10.12 -10.77 1.09
C LEU A 23 8.92 -10.35 1.94
N TYR A 24 9.12 -9.55 2.99
CA TYR A 24 8.00 -9.06 3.80
C TYR A 24 7.03 -8.19 2.99
N GLY A 25 7.55 -7.27 2.17
CA GLY A 25 6.72 -6.47 1.28
C GLY A 25 6.00 -7.32 0.24
N TRP A 26 6.73 -8.27 -0.35
CA TRP A 26 6.17 -9.17 -1.35
C TRP A 26 5.05 -10.05 -0.78
N PHE A 27 5.25 -10.70 0.36
CA PHE A 27 4.20 -11.50 1.01
C PHE A 27 2.99 -10.66 1.41
N PHE A 28 3.22 -9.44 1.85
CA PHE A 28 2.11 -8.51 2.10
C PHE A 28 1.34 -8.19 0.83
N GLY A 29 2.04 -7.79 -0.21
CA GLY A 29 1.43 -7.50 -1.50
C GLY A 29 0.68 -8.70 -2.04
N PHE A 30 1.27 -9.89 -2.00
CA PHE A 30 0.63 -11.13 -2.38
C PHE A 30 -0.69 -11.35 -1.62
N GLY A 31 -0.68 -11.28 -0.29
CA GLY A 31 -1.88 -11.46 0.52
C GLY A 31 -2.93 -10.36 0.28
N TYR A 32 -2.49 -9.10 0.12
CA TYR A 32 -3.38 -7.99 -0.21
C TYR A 32 -4.09 -8.20 -1.54
N PHE A 33 -3.35 -8.51 -2.60
CA PHE A 33 -3.95 -8.73 -3.92
C PHE A 33 -4.75 -10.03 -4.00
N LEU A 34 -4.33 -11.09 -3.35
CA LEU A 34 -5.08 -12.34 -3.29
C LEU A 34 -6.49 -12.14 -2.73
N THR A 35 -6.62 -11.32 -1.69
CA THR A 35 -7.93 -11.03 -1.07
C THR A 35 -8.77 -10.01 -1.85
N ASN A 36 -8.15 -9.16 -2.68
CA ASN A 36 -8.84 -8.08 -3.37
C ASN A 36 -9.12 -8.36 -4.85
N ILE A 37 -8.48 -9.37 -5.45
CA ILE A 37 -8.61 -9.68 -6.89
C ILE A 37 -9.49 -10.92 -7.14
N TYR A 38 -10.12 -11.48 -6.10
CA TYR A 38 -10.95 -12.67 -6.25
C TYR A 38 -12.07 -12.53 -7.31
N TRP A 39 -12.54 -11.31 -7.57
CA TRP A 39 -13.55 -11.02 -8.60
C TRP A 39 -13.10 -11.38 -10.03
N ILE A 40 -11.80 -11.55 -10.28
CA ILE A 40 -11.27 -12.06 -11.56
C ILE A 40 -11.83 -13.44 -11.87
N ILE A 41 -12.15 -14.26 -10.86
CA ILE A 41 -12.82 -15.53 -11.03
C ILE A 41 -14.12 -15.36 -11.83
N ILE A 42 -14.92 -14.36 -11.47
CA ILE A 42 -16.19 -14.07 -12.12
C ILE A 42 -15.95 -13.73 -13.59
N SER A 43 -14.96 -12.89 -13.87
CA SER A 43 -14.63 -12.50 -15.25
C SER A 43 -14.18 -13.69 -16.10
N LEU A 44 -13.38 -14.60 -15.54
CA LEU A 44 -12.89 -15.78 -16.25
C LEU A 44 -13.96 -16.89 -16.39
N SER A 45 -14.98 -16.91 -15.53
CA SER A 45 -16.04 -17.91 -15.56
C SER A 45 -17.11 -17.63 -16.63
N PHE A 46 -17.09 -16.47 -17.30
CA PHE A 46 -18.02 -16.17 -18.39
C PHE A 46 -17.83 -17.07 -19.61
N ASP A 47 -16.59 -17.54 -19.85
CA ASP A 47 -16.30 -18.51 -20.92
C ASP A 47 -15.70 -19.77 -20.30
N GLN A 48 -16.41 -20.90 -20.48
CA GLN A 48 -16.01 -22.21 -19.94
C GLN A 48 -14.62 -22.65 -20.40
N ASN A 49 -14.17 -22.19 -21.55
CA ASN A 49 -12.84 -22.51 -22.08
C ASN A 49 -11.71 -21.94 -21.20
N PHE A 50 -11.96 -20.90 -20.42
CA PHE A 50 -10.98 -20.27 -19.54
C PHE A 50 -11.01 -20.74 -18.08
N ASN A 51 -11.93 -21.64 -17.72
CA ASN A 51 -12.05 -22.14 -16.34
C ASN A 51 -10.75 -22.75 -15.79
N PHE A 52 -9.94 -23.39 -16.63
CA PHE A 52 -8.65 -23.95 -16.21
C PHE A 52 -7.61 -22.87 -15.84
N LEU A 53 -7.78 -21.62 -16.31
CA LEU A 53 -6.90 -20.50 -15.99
C LEU A 53 -7.21 -19.87 -14.62
N ILE A 54 -8.40 -20.12 -14.07
CA ILE A 54 -8.82 -19.51 -12.79
C ILE A 54 -7.81 -19.75 -11.67
N PRO A 55 -7.40 -21.00 -11.33
CA PRO A 55 -6.45 -21.24 -10.24
C PRO A 55 -5.08 -20.62 -10.53
N ILE A 56 -4.68 -20.60 -11.81
CA ILE A 56 -3.41 -20.00 -12.25
C ILE A 56 -3.46 -18.49 -12.05
N ALA A 57 -4.51 -17.83 -12.52
CA ALA A 57 -4.66 -16.38 -12.41
C ALA A 57 -4.72 -15.91 -10.95
N LEU A 58 -5.44 -16.65 -10.09
CA LEU A 58 -5.55 -16.34 -8.66
C LEU A 58 -4.22 -16.36 -7.91
N ILE A 59 -3.25 -17.10 -8.40
CA ILE A 59 -1.92 -17.17 -7.76
C ILE A 59 -0.94 -16.25 -8.47
N ILE A 60 -0.86 -16.33 -9.80
CA ILE A 60 0.19 -15.62 -10.55
C ILE A 60 -0.01 -14.11 -10.51
N ILE A 61 -1.27 -13.61 -10.65
CA ILE A 61 -1.53 -12.18 -10.66
C ILE A 61 -1.17 -11.54 -9.30
N PRO A 62 -1.63 -12.04 -8.13
CA PRO A 62 -1.19 -11.51 -6.85
C PRO A 62 0.31 -11.64 -6.59
N MET A 63 0.95 -12.73 -7.04
CA MET A 63 2.41 -12.89 -6.94
C MET A 63 3.14 -11.80 -7.71
N PHE A 64 2.72 -11.52 -8.92
CA PHE A 64 3.31 -10.48 -9.77
C PHE A 64 3.08 -9.07 -9.17
N LEU A 65 1.84 -8.74 -8.80
CA LEU A 65 1.51 -7.46 -8.20
C LEU A 65 2.20 -7.25 -6.85
N GLY A 66 2.40 -8.31 -6.09
CA GLY A 66 3.16 -8.28 -4.84
C GLY A 66 4.62 -7.82 -5.00
N LEU A 67 5.23 -8.02 -6.19
CA LEU A 67 6.60 -7.56 -6.47
C LEU A 67 6.75 -6.05 -6.27
N PHE A 68 5.74 -5.28 -6.64
CA PHE A 68 5.75 -3.83 -6.46
C PHE A 68 5.90 -3.45 -4.98
N TYR A 69 5.20 -4.12 -4.08
CA TYR A 69 5.29 -3.87 -2.64
C TYR A 69 6.61 -4.41 -2.04
N GLY A 70 7.15 -5.49 -2.60
CA GLY A 70 8.49 -5.96 -2.28
C GLY A 70 9.56 -4.93 -2.62
N ILE A 71 9.44 -4.26 -3.78
CA ILE A 71 10.35 -3.20 -4.21
C ILE A 71 10.27 -1.98 -3.26
N VAL A 72 9.07 -1.56 -2.86
CA VAL A 72 8.90 -0.48 -1.88
C VAL A 72 9.68 -0.76 -0.60
N THR A 73 9.48 -1.92 -0.02
CA THR A 73 10.12 -2.28 1.26
C THR A 73 11.63 -2.49 1.12
N PHE A 74 12.08 -2.98 -0.03
CA PHE A 74 13.49 -3.07 -0.36
C PHE A 74 14.15 -1.68 -0.41
N ILE A 75 13.59 -0.75 -1.21
CA ILE A 75 14.09 0.62 -1.34
C ILE A 75 14.04 1.33 0.01
N PHE A 76 12.94 1.22 0.73
CA PHE A 76 12.78 1.79 2.06
C PHE A 76 13.87 1.30 3.04
N TYR A 77 14.24 0.03 2.96
CA TYR A 77 15.31 -0.54 3.77
C TYR A 77 16.69 0.03 3.39
N VAL A 78 16.96 0.20 2.09
CA VAL A 78 18.25 0.74 1.59
C VAL A 78 18.49 2.17 2.07
N PHE A 79 17.48 3.02 2.01
CA PHE A 79 17.61 4.43 2.46
C PHE A 79 17.83 4.59 3.97
N ASN A 80 17.39 3.64 4.77
CA ASN A 80 17.67 3.52 6.20
C ASN A 80 17.71 4.83 7.01
N PHE A 81 16.72 5.71 6.86
CA PHE A 81 16.63 6.92 7.68
C PHE A 81 16.47 6.58 9.18
N ARG A 82 17.20 7.30 10.03
CA ARG A 82 17.14 7.13 11.50
C ARG A 82 15.99 7.91 12.13
N ASP A 83 15.59 8.99 11.50
CA ASP A 83 14.50 9.84 11.93
C ASP A 83 13.13 9.22 11.53
N VAL A 84 12.18 9.22 12.49
CA VAL A 84 10.86 8.61 12.30
C VAL A 84 10.06 9.40 11.28
N THR A 85 10.11 10.74 11.34
CA THR A 85 9.37 11.62 10.42
C THR A 85 9.85 11.45 8.99
N SER A 86 11.16 11.47 8.76
CA SER A 86 11.74 11.27 7.42
C SER A 86 11.44 9.86 6.88
N SER A 87 11.48 8.85 7.75
CA SER A 87 11.11 7.47 7.38
C SER A 87 9.63 7.36 6.99
N PHE A 88 8.75 8.08 7.68
CA PHE A 88 7.33 8.13 7.38
C PHE A 88 7.05 8.74 6.00
N PHE A 89 7.61 9.93 5.73
CA PHE A 89 7.44 10.58 4.44
C PHE A 89 8.04 9.77 3.30
N LEU A 90 9.22 9.18 3.48
CA LEU A 90 9.83 8.31 2.49
C LEU A 90 8.95 7.10 2.19
N PHE A 91 8.44 6.43 3.23
CA PHE A 91 7.59 5.25 3.04
C PHE A 91 6.29 5.60 2.29
N SER A 92 5.61 6.67 2.71
CA SER A 92 4.38 7.13 2.06
C SER A 92 4.62 7.52 0.60
N LEU A 93 5.72 8.24 0.32
CA LEU A 93 6.11 8.64 -1.02
C LEU A 93 6.42 7.44 -1.92
N LEU A 94 7.27 6.52 -1.44
CA LEU A 94 7.64 5.31 -2.20
C LEU A 94 6.41 4.45 -2.51
N PHE A 95 5.52 4.31 -1.53
CA PHE A 95 4.32 3.51 -1.70
C PHE A 95 3.37 4.19 -2.69
N GLY A 96 3.10 5.50 -2.53
CA GLY A 96 2.25 6.27 -3.45
C GLY A 96 2.80 6.30 -4.88
N LEU A 97 4.12 6.50 -5.05
CA LEU A 97 4.78 6.46 -6.35
C LEU A 97 4.67 5.08 -6.99
N THR A 98 4.83 4.02 -6.22
CA THR A 98 4.71 2.64 -6.71
C THR A 98 3.27 2.34 -7.15
N GLU A 99 2.26 2.82 -6.43
CA GLU A 99 0.86 2.71 -6.85
C GLU A 99 0.59 3.47 -8.18
N TYR A 100 1.17 4.67 -8.33
CA TYR A 100 1.09 5.43 -9.57
C TYR A 100 1.75 4.67 -10.74
N ILE A 101 2.98 4.18 -10.54
CA ILE A 101 3.71 3.41 -11.55
C ILE A 101 2.91 2.16 -11.93
N ARG A 102 2.42 1.40 -10.94
CA ARG A 102 1.61 0.20 -11.15
C ARG A 102 0.34 0.50 -11.96
N GLY A 103 -0.32 1.63 -11.67
CA GLY A 103 -1.50 2.07 -12.40
C GLY A 103 -1.22 2.59 -13.81
N SER A 104 0.04 2.89 -14.15
CA SER A 104 0.44 3.43 -15.45
C SER A 104 1.13 2.42 -16.36
N ILE A 105 1.74 1.39 -15.80
CA ILE A 105 2.45 0.32 -16.52
C ILE A 105 1.45 -0.77 -16.96
N LEU A 106 1.78 -1.50 -18.02
CA LEU A 106 1.07 -2.70 -18.47
C LEU A 106 -0.43 -2.47 -18.71
N THR A 107 -0.76 -1.48 -19.53
CA THR A 107 -2.16 -1.09 -19.86
C THR A 107 -2.94 -0.41 -18.74
N GLY A 108 -2.26 -0.08 -17.64
CA GLY A 108 -2.87 0.55 -16.46
C GLY A 108 -3.75 -0.41 -15.67
N PHE A 109 -3.26 -0.80 -14.47
CA PHE A 109 -4.08 -1.55 -13.53
C PHE A 109 -4.28 -0.70 -12.26
N PRO A 110 -5.09 0.37 -12.33
CA PRO A 110 -5.32 1.28 -11.21
C PRO A 110 -6.25 0.69 -10.15
N TRP A 111 -6.66 -0.56 -10.32
CA TRP A 111 -7.63 -1.22 -9.48
C TRP A 111 -7.00 -1.57 -8.13
N ASN A 112 -7.84 -1.65 -7.11
CA ASN A 112 -7.42 -1.93 -5.73
C ASN A 112 -6.40 -0.93 -5.15
N LEU A 113 -6.53 0.35 -5.52
CA LEU A 113 -5.87 1.40 -4.77
C LEU A 113 -6.44 1.47 -3.35
N ILE A 114 -5.59 1.82 -2.38
CA ILE A 114 -5.97 1.87 -0.96
C ILE A 114 -7.11 2.86 -0.72
N ILE A 115 -7.20 3.92 -1.53
CA ILE A 115 -8.29 4.91 -1.46
C ILE A 115 -9.68 4.28 -1.63
N TYR A 116 -9.80 3.21 -2.39
CA TYR A 116 -11.09 2.55 -2.61
C TYR A 116 -11.65 1.85 -1.36
N SER A 117 -10.87 1.74 -0.27
CA SER A 117 -11.39 1.37 1.05
C SER A 117 -12.44 2.33 1.59
N PHE A 118 -12.52 3.54 1.04
CA PHE A 118 -13.51 4.58 1.39
C PHE A 118 -14.62 4.72 0.34
N SER A 119 -14.78 3.78 -0.59
CA SER A 119 -15.73 3.86 -1.71
C SER A 119 -17.19 4.04 -1.27
N GLU A 120 -17.56 3.60 -0.09
CA GLU A 120 -18.91 3.76 0.47
C GLU A 120 -19.20 5.21 0.92
N ASN A 121 -18.18 6.03 1.13
CA ASN A 121 -18.35 7.41 1.56
C ASN A 121 -18.22 8.38 0.38
N LEU A 122 -19.37 8.75 -0.21
CA LEU A 122 -19.44 9.62 -1.40
C LEU A 122 -18.81 11.00 -1.15
N LYS A 123 -18.95 11.58 0.05
CA LYS A 123 -18.33 12.86 0.39
C LYS A 123 -16.81 12.77 0.36
N PHE A 124 -16.27 11.69 0.90
CA PHE A 124 -14.84 11.46 0.91
C PHE A 124 -14.28 11.24 -0.50
N ILE A 125 -15.01 10.48 -1.32
CA ILE A 125 -14.63 10.24 -2.73
C ILE A 125 -14.73 11.51 -3.58
N SER A 126 -15.62 12.43 -3.27
CA SER A 126 -15.73 13.69 -4.03
C SER A 126 -14.43 14.50 -4.04
N PHE A 127 -13.55 14.35 -3.03
CA PHE A 127 -12.22 14.97 -3.05
C PHE A 127 -11.31 14.45 -4.17
N LEU A 128 -11.60 13.28 -4.75
CA LEU A 128 -10.86 12.78 -5.92
C LEU A 128 -10.94 13.72 -7.11
N SER A 129 -12.07 14.43 -7.27
CA SER A 129 -12.25 15.41 -8.35
C SER A 129 -11.39 16.66 -8.19
N VAL A 130 -11.00 16.99 -6.96
CA VAL A 130 -10.21 18.18 -6.61
C VAL A 130 -8.72 17.92 -6.68
N ILE A 131 -8.24 16.85 -6.06
CA ILE A 131 -6.80 16.59 -5.90
C ILE A 131 -6.28 15.40 -6.71
N GLY A 132 -7.17 14.69 -7.39
CA GLY A 132 -6.84 13.52 -8.20
C GLY A 132 -6.66 12.23 -7.38
N THR A 133 -6.89 11.10 -8.04
CA THR A 133 -6.95 9.77 -7.41
C THR A 133 -5.63 9.37 -6.74
N TYR A 134 -4.51 9.55 -7.42
CA TYR A 134 -3.20 9.12 -6.89
C TYR A 134 -2.70 10.02 -5.75
N SER A 135 -2.95 11.34 -5.85
CA SER A 135 -2.60 12.27 -4.76
C SER A 135 -3.41 11.97 -3.52
N PHE A 136 -4.71 11.68 -3.69
CA PHE A 136 -5.56 11.30 -2.57
C PHE A 136 -5.19 9.91 -2.01
N ASN A 137 -4.83 8.96 -2.87
CA ASN A 137 -4.31 7.66 -2.44
C ASN A 137 -3.05 7.79 -1.58
N LEU A 138 -2.12 8.70 -1.92
CA LEU A 138 -0.95 9.00 -1.12
C LEU A 138 -1.33 9.52 0.29
N LEU A 139 -2.33 10.40 0.39
CA LEU A 139 -2.82 10.89 1.67
C LEU A 139 -3.43 9.76 2.51
N VAL A 140 -4.19 8.86 1.89
CA VAL A 140 -4.79 7.70 2.57
C VAL A 140 -3.70 6.72 3.04
N ILE A 141 -2.68 6.47 2.23
CA ILE A 141 -1.51 5.67 2.63
C ILE A 141 -0.84 6.31 3.85
N SER A 142 -0.63 7.63 3.81
CA SER A 142 -0.06 8.38 4.93
C SER A 142 -0.93 8.25 6.18
N PHE A 143 -2.24 8.39 6.06
CA PHE A 143 -3.18 8.21 7.16
C PHE A 143 -3.08 6.80 7.78
N PHE A 144 -3.04 5.75 6.97
CA PHE A 144 -2.91 4.37 7.46
C PHE A 144 -1.55 4.06 8.10
N THR A 145 -0.52 4.87 7.87
CA THR A 145 0.79 4.73 8.52
C THR A 145 0.90 5.48 9.85
N VAL A 146 -0.06 6.36 10.19
CA VAL A 146 -0.08 7.14 11.45
C VAL A 146 0.11 6.29 12.71
N PRO A 147 -0.55 5.13 12.89
CA PRO A 147 -0.36 4.31 14.08
C PRO A 147 1.09 3.86 14.27
N ALA A 148 1.80 3.57 13.17
CA ALA A 148 3.21 3.21 13.24
C ALA A 148 4.08 4.38 13.71
N VAL A 149 3.82 5.58 13.20
CA VAL A 149 4.51 6.82 13.62
C VAL A 149 4.25 7.08 15.11
N TYR A 150 2.99 6.96 15.55
CA TYR A 150 2.62 7.19 16.94
C TYR A 150 3.34 6.25 17.92
N ILE A 151 3.47 4.96 17.59
CA ILE A 151 4.14 3.99 18.44
C ILE A 151 5.66 4.19 18.46
N LEU A 152 6.24 4.61 17.33
CA LEU A 152 7.67 4.77 17.18
C LEU A 152 8.17 6.18 17.50
N ARG A 153 7.25 7.08 17.85
CA ARG A 153 7.56 8.48 18.13
C ARG A 153 8.65 8.64 19.20
N LYS A 154 9.51 9.60 18.95
CA LYS A 154 10.59 10.02 19.87
C LYS A 154 10.47 11.49 20.24
N SER A 155 9.65 12.26 19.53
CA SER A 155 9.57 13.71 19.67
C SER A 155 8.12 14.23 19.53
N LYS A 156 7.90 15.50 19.98
CA LYS A 156 6.60 16.18 19.82
C LYS A 156 6.24 16.46 18.35
N LYS A 157 7.24 16.57 17.47
CA LYS A 157 7.01 16.78 16.02
C LYS A 157 6.21 15.64 15.40
N GLU A 158 6.50 14.42 15.77
CA GLU A 158 5.82 13.22 15.28
C GLU A 158 4.37 13.16 15.75
N ILE A 159 4.08 13.66 16.97
CA ILE A 159 2.72 13.80 17.47
C ILE A 159 1.94 14.82 16.63
N LEU A 160 2.55 15.94 16.27
CA LEU A 160 1.91 16.94 15.42
C LEU A 160 1.56 16.37 14.05
N VAL A 161 2.46 15.61 13.42
CA VAL A 161 2.21 14.92 12.15
C VAL A 161 1.03 13.96 12.29
N CYS A 162 0.98 13.18 13.38
CA CYS A 162 -0.14 12.27 13.64
C CYS A 162 -1.49 13.03 13.76
N ILE A 163 -1.51 14.13 14.48
CA ILE A 163 -2.73 14.95 14.67
C ILE A 163 -3.20 15.52 13.34
N LEU A 164 -2.29 16.12 12.55
CA LEU A 164 -2.64 16.70 11.25
C LEU A 164 -3.23 15.67 10.30
N LEU A 165 -2.67 14.46 10.26
CA LEU A 165 -3.17 13.39 9.39
C LEU A 165 -4.47 12.77 9.91
N LEU A 166 -4.70 12.72 11.22
CA LEU A 166 -5.96 12.23 11.80
C LEU A 166 -7.13 13.19 11.60
N LEU A 167 -6.86 14.48 11.42
CA LEU A 167 -7.88 15.48 11.10
C LEU A 167 -8.34 15.40 9.63
N PHE A 168 -7.52 14.83 8.76
CA PHE A 168 -7.81 14.75 7.33
C PHE A 168 -9.16 14.11 6.96
N PRO A 169 -9.61 12.97 7.54
CA PRO A 169 -10.91 12.38 7.21
C PRO A 169 -12.11 13.10 7.86
N ILE A 170 -11.88 14.12 8.68
CA ILE A 170 -12.93 14.89 9.39
C ILE A 170 -13.27 16.17 8.61
N LEU A 171 -12.36 16.65 7.77
CA LEU A 171 -12.54 17.80 6.88
C LEU A 171 -13.35 17.41 5.64
#